data_c34f59fe640701e8554bf1d61ae79f77
#
_entry.id   c34f59fe640701e8554bf1d61ae79f77
#
_cell.length_a   1.000
_cell.length_b   1.000
_cell.length_c   1.000
_cell.angle_alpha   90.00
_cell.angle_beta   90.00
_cell.angle_gamma   90.00
#
_symmetry.space_group_name_H-M   'P 1'
#
loop_
_entity.id
_entity.type
_entity.pdbx_description
1 polymer ?
#
loop_
_entity_poly.entity_id
_entity_poly.type
_entity_poly.pdbx_seq_one_letter_code
_entity_poly.pdbx_strand_id
1 'polypeptide(L)'
;MNYDLQSRWKLENRKLHYYGLRNYPDLLRNDISVSGKQAKILASLPRTLDSRELRVLGKLVGQQVVLAHKRRIVPRNLSEARFCAECCANDYIIPGLELDEQGLCPMCQTAAAVKNLKSLVPILDQIPRSKRSRFDIALFYTGGKDSTYMLYYLSRVMGLRVLALTWEIPFISESAAKSIENAKKRFSNVEFITRSVNREDLRKVYRELYRLSGNTCACPSLAYLLFYPELVANKVPYFAAGNEPVQALGLYYNRMAPAIAFSFAHSRILPSLMNVGRILTLRPPLKQGQFQTLMTMKQLAYGDSLIQKAIGYENELVSNVVKAIHTVPELLPPFRKSIRQSSRTGNIPAFVHLDLDKISGGKYDWNRIKRLLVDECGWVPPEDDGKALHTSCSIEKCKDHTQFVRFYRCQSKMIPFSALEFSLASRNCGRTKEESLYEMEHLLGFSLDEIPECAVMRRFLEDQP
;
A
#
# COMPACT_ATOMS: atom_id res chain seq x y z
N MET A 1 -32.88 26.56 10.36
CA MET A 1 -31.76 26.24 9.47
C MET A 1 -31.66 24.72 9.36
N ASN A 2 -31.69 24.17 8.14
CA ASN A 2 -31.60 22.73 7.94
C ASN A 2 -30.14 22.27 8.08
N TYR A 3 -29.97 21.21 8.84
CA TYR A 3 -28.67 20.54 9.01
C TYR A 3 -28.66 19.22 8.25
N ASP A 4 -27.47 18.82 7.76
CA ASP A 4 -27.25 17.55 7.06
C ASP A 4 -25.91 16.94 7.48
N LEU A 5 -25.79 15.65 7.32
CA LEU A 5 -24.53 14.94 7.44
C LEU A 5 -23.67 15.24 6.21
N GLN A 6 -22.40 15.61 6.40
CA GLN A 6 -21.48 15.84 5.28
C GLN A 6 -21.41 14.56 4.40
N SER A 7 -21.40 14.73 3.10
CA SER A 7 -21.63 13.66 2.10
C SER A 7 -20.72 12.43 2.19
N ARG A 8 -19.54 12.59 2.79
CA ARG A 8 -18.55 11.52 2.93
C ARG A 8 -18.60 10.80 4.28
N TRP A 9 -19.49 11.19 5.17
CA TRP A 9 -19.74 10.49 6.42
C TRP A 9 -20.91 9.53 6.29
N LYS A 10 -20.75 8.32 6.83
CA LYS A 10 -21.84 7.35 7.00
C LYS A 10 -21.94 6.91 8.45
N LEU A 11 -23.17 6.80 8.94
CA LEU A 11 -23.46 6.30 10.28
C LEU A 11 -23.80 4.82 10.20
N GLU A 12 -23.00 3.98 10.85
CA GLU A 12 -23.22 2.53 10.96
C GLU A 12 -22.96 2.09 12.40
N ASN A 13 -23.89 1.37 13.02
CA ASN A 13 -23.72 0.79 14.37
C ASN A 13 -23.17 1.78 15.42
N ARG A 14 -23.71 2.99 15.50
CA ARG A 14 -23.25 4.09 16.38
C ARG A 14 -21.81 4.54 16.14
N LYS A 15 -21.32 4.35 14.94
CA LYS A 15 -20.01 4.81 14.51
C LYS A 15 -20.15 5.57 13.22
N LEU A 16 -19.60 6.76 13.17
CA LEU A 16 -19.47 7.53 11.94
C LEU A 16 -18.20 7.11 11.22
N HIS A 17 -18.30 6.77 9.96
CA HIS A 17 -17.21 6.40 9.08
C HIS A 17 -17.00 7.45 8.01
N TYR A 18 -15.77 7.94 7.88
CA TYR A 18 -15.41 8.93 6.88
C TYR A 18 -14.72 8.29 5.68
N TYR A 19 -15.20 8.61 4.50
CA TYR A 19 -14.68 8.13 3.22
C TYR A 19 -13.96 9.26 2.48
N GLY A 20 -12.91 9.79 3.08
CA GLY A 20 -12.10 10.88 2.55
C GLY A 20 -10.78 11.04 3.28
N LEU A 21 -10.05 12.12 3.03
CA LEU A 21 -8.83 12.49 3.72
C LEU A 21 -9.02 13.83 4.42
N ARG A 22 -8.99 13.81 5.74
CA ARG A 22 -9.31 14.97 6.60
C ARG A 22 -8.07 15.71 7.06
N ASN A 23 -8.29 17.00 7.21
CA ASN A 23 -7.41 17.91 7.91
C ASN A 23 -7.89 18.14 9.35
N TYR A 24 -7.62 17.20 10.26
CA TYR A 24 -7.96 17.34 11.67
C TYR A 24 -6.85 16.73 12.53
N PRO A 25 -6.71 17.16 13.84
CA PRO A 25 -5.60 16.75 14.69
C PRO A 25 -5.30 15.25 14.74
N ASP A 26 -6.26 14.45 14.34
CA ASP A 26 -6.12 12.99 14.26
C ASP A 26 -6.39 12.55 12.80
N LEU A 27 -5.45 12.84 11.91
CA LEU A 27 -5.53 12.57 10.47
C LEU A 27 -5.95 11.14 10.12
N LEU A 28 -5.61 10.19 10.98
CA LEU A 28 -5.94 8.79 10.78
C LEU A 28 -7.32 8.43 11.35
N ARG A 29 -8.02 9.37 11.97
CA ARG A 29 -9.31 9.10 12.61
C ARG A 29 -10.47 9.31 11.66
N ASN A 30 -10.67 8.34 10.79
CA ASN A 30 -11.83 8.28 9.90
C ASN A 30 -13.06 7.65 10.57
N ASP A 31 -12.99 7.38 11.87
CA ASP A 31 -14.06 6.74 12.64
C ASP A 31 -14.31 7.50 13.93
N ILE A 32 -15.58 7.89 14.16
CA ILE A 32 -16.01 8.59 15.38
C ILE A 32 -17.14 7.79 16.03
N SER A 33 -16.91 7.31 17.25
CA SER A 33 -17.99 6.72 18.05
C SER A 33 -18.96 7.80 18.54
N VAL A 34 -20.25 7.55 18.40
CA VAL A 34 -21.30 8.48 18.81
C VAL A 34 -22.21 7.85 19.86
N SER A 35 -22.72 8.68 20.76
CA SER A 35 -23.68 8.25 21.79
C SER A 35 -25.02 7.85 21.15
N GLY A 36 -25.83 7.08 21.86
CA GLY A 36 -27.16 6.71 21.39
C GLY A 36 -28.07 7.90 21.08
N LYS A 37 -27.94 9.02 21.83
CA LYS A 37 -28.66 10.28 21.54
C LYS A 37 -28.17 10.91 20.24
N GLN A 38 -26.85 11.01 20.05
CA GLN A 38 -26.27 11.53 18.80
C GLN A 38 -26.67 10.67 17.60
N ALA A 39 -26.58 9.34 17.72
CA ALA A 39 -26.95 8.45 16.63
C ALA A 39 -28.41 8.62 16.18
N LYS A 40 -29.34 8.77 17.12
CA LYS A 40 -30.77 9.04 16.81
C LYS A 40 -30.94 10.34 16.03
N ILE A 41 -30.28 11.42 16.46
CA ILE A 41 -30.35 12.71 15.76
C ILE A 41 -29.73 12.60 14.37
N LEU A 42 -28.54 12.00 14.25
CA LEU A 42 -27.85 11.84 12.98
C LEU A 42 -28.63 11.00 11.96
N ALA A 43 -29.30 9.94 12.42
CA ALA A 43 -30.13 9.09 11.57
C ALA A 43 -31.38 9.81 11.03
N SER A 44 -31.80 10.91 11.66
CA SER A 44 -32.99 11.71 11.24
C SER A 44 -32.64 12.87 10.30
N LEU A 45 -31.35 13.09 9.99
CA LEU A 45 -30.94 14.15 9.05
C LEU A 45 -31.25 13.74 7.60
N PRO A 46 -31.57 14.68 6.68
CA PRO A 46 -31.50 16.15 6.86
C PRO A 46 -32.78 16.73 7.45
N ARG A 47 -32.66 17.64 8.41
CA ARG A 47 -33.79 18.43 8.97
C ARG A 47 -33.31 19.63 9.78
N THR A 48 -34.25 20.47 10.20
CA THR A 48 -33.98 21.54 11.18
C THR A 48 -33.73 20.91 12.56
N LEU A 49 -32.67 21.37 13.23
CA LEU A 49 -32.32 20.97 14.58
C LEU A 49 -32.69 22.10 15.58
N ASP A 50 -33.18 21.69 16.74
CA ASP A 50 -33.43 22.64 17.84
C ASP A 50 -32.13 22.95 18.62
N SER A 51 -32.19 23.92 19.54
CA SER A 51 -31.03 24.36 20.33
C SER A 51 -30.50 23.27 21.28
N ARG A 52 -31.31 22.29 21.67
CA ARG A 52 -30.92 21.17 22.53
C ARG A 52 -30.19 20.13 21.73
N GLU A 53 -30.65 19.80 20.55
CA GLU A 53 -30.01 18.87 19.62
C GLU A 53 -28.67 19.40 19.12
N LEU A 54 -28.60 20.70 18.80
CA LEU A 54 -27.34 21.37 18.43
C LEU A 54 -26.29 21.29 19.56
N ARG A 55 -26.70 21.42 20.81
CA ARG A 55 -25.79 21.22 21.95
C ARG A 55 -25.29 19.78 22.03
N VAL A 56 -26.15 18.80 21.79
CA VAL A 56 -25.76 17.38 21.76
C VAL A 56 -24.76 17.06 20.61
N LEU A 57 -24.93 17.72 19.47
CA LEU A 57 -24.06 17.56 18.29
C LEU A 57 -22.93 18.59 18.22
N GLY A 58 -22.76 19.48 19.18
CA GLY A 58 -21.88 20.65 19.09
C GLY A 58 -20.47 20.33 18.63
N LYS A 59 -19.86 19.24 19.13
CA LYS A 59 -18.55 18.77 18.67
C LYS A 59 -18.56 18.36 17.19
N LEU A 60 -19.60 17.68 16.73
CA LEU A 60 -19.72 17.22 15.34
C LEU A 60 -19.98 18.36 14.38
N VAL A 61 -20.73 19.39 14.82
CA VAL A 61 -20.94 20.62 14.06
C VAL A 61 -19.62 21.39 13.94
N GLY A 62 -18.89 21.60 15.04
CA GLY A 62 -17.58 22.25 15.02
C GLY A 62 -16.53 21.51 14.20
N GLN A 63 -16.67 20.21 14.03
CA GLN A 63 -15.81 19.38 13.19
C GLN A 63 -16.28 19.23 11.74
N GLN A 64 -17.27 19.99 11.32
CA GLN A 64 -17.87 19.91 9.97
C GLN A 64 -18.37 18.52 9.57
N VAL A 65 -18.69 17.67 10.53
CA VAL A 65 -19.34 16.37 10.30
C VAL A 65 -20.83 16.59 10.01
N VAL A 66 -21.45 17.52 10.74
CA VAL A 66 -22.83 17.99 10.54
C VAL A 66 -22.77 19.44 10.06
N LEU A 67 -23.38 19.72 8.93
CA LEU A 67 -23.33 21.01 8.24
C LEU A 67 -24.68 21.70 8.28
N ALA A 68 -24.67 23.03 8.45
CA ALA A 68 -25.86 23.90 8.39
C ALA A 68 -26.32 24.27 6.97
N HIS A 69 -25.72 23.63 5.93
CA HIS A 69 -25.92 23.97 4.53
C HIS A 69 -26.01 22.73 3.66
N LYS A 70 -26.13 22.95 2.33
CA LYS A 70 -26.08 21.87 1.33
C LYS A 70 -24.88 20.97 1.54
N ARG A 71 -25.08 19.68 1.36
CA ARG A 71 -23.98 18.71 1.31
C ARG A 71 -22.92 19.19 0.34
N ARG A 72 -21.67 19.01 0.71
CA ARG A 72 -20.54 19.25 -0.18
C ARG A 72 -20.67 18.33 -1.39
N ILE A 73 -20.70 18.92 -2.58
CA ILE A 73 -20.77 18.16 -3.82
C ILE A 73 -19.40 17.56 -4.07
N VAL A 74 -19.36 16.26 -4.36
CA VAL A 74 -18.15 15.57 -4.81
C VAL A 74 -18.01 15.84 -6.30
N PRO A 75 -16.85 16.31 -6.79
CA PRO A 75 -16.60 16.53 -8.22
C PRO A 75 -16.83 15.28 -9.03
N ARG A 76 -17.28 15.41 -10.27
CA ARG A 76 -17.50 14.30 -11.21
C ARG A 76 -16.36 14.09 -12.16
N ASN A 77 -15.48 15.07 -12.27
CA ASN A 77 -14.30 15.05 -13.15
C ASN A 77 -13.21 15.97 -12.59
N LEU A 78 -12.03 15.93 -13.19
CA LEU A 78 -10.87 16.73 -12.78
C LEU A 78 -11.08 18.24 -12.96
N SER A 79 -11.89 18.68 -13.94
CA SER A 79 -12.12 20.11 -14.18
C SER A 79 -12.95 20.77 -13.09
N GLU A 80 -13.76 20.02 -12.37
CA GLU A 80 -14.53 20.48 -11.21
C GLU A 80 -13.77 20.38 -9.89
N ALA A 81 -12.60 19.73 -9.90
CA ALA A 81 -11.85 19.40 -8.71
C ALA A 81 -11.13 20.60 -8.10
N ARG A 82 -11.05 20.62 -6.76
CA ARG A 82 -10.20 21.56 -6.03
C ARG A 82 -8.90 20.88 -5.70
N PHE A 83 -7.82 21.51 -6.14
CA PHE A 83 -6.46 21.00 -5.99
C PHE A 83 -5.78 21.55 -4.75
N CYS A 84 -4.91 20.75 -4.16
CA CYS A 84 -3.94 21.21 -3.18
C CYS A 84 -3.01 22.26 -3.80
N ALA A 85 -2.66 23.29 -3.01
CA ALA A 85 -1.74 24.34 -3.45
C ALA A 85 -0.32 23.81 -3.75
N GLU A 86 0.12 22.79 -3.00
CA GLU A 86 1.49 22.26 -3.01
C GLU A 86 1.68 20.99 -3.86
N CYS A 87 0.63 20.16 -4.04
CA CYS A 87 0.74 18.88 -4.74
C CYS A 87 -0.46 18.65 -5.66
N CYS A 88 -0.52 17.49 -6.34
CA CYS A 88 -1.61 17.14 -7.26
C CYS A 88 -2.82 16.51 -6.56
N ALA A 89 -2.87 16.40 -5.23
CA ALA A 89 -4.05 15.93 -4.51
C ALA A 89 -5.25 16.83 -4.81
N ASN A 90 -6.37 16.21 -5.11
CA ASN A 90 -7.62 16.90 -5.38
C ASN A 90 -8.82 16.11 -4.90
N ASP A 91 -9.98 16.75 -4.77
CA ASP A 91 -11.18 16.13 -4.24
C ASP A 91 -11.97 15.29 -5.26
N TYR A 92 -11.49 15.16 -6.50
CA TYR A 92 -11.98 14.16 -7.44
C TYR A 92 -11.33 12.80 -7.22
N ILE A 93 -9.97 12.71 -7.29
CA ILE A 93 -9.25 11.44 -7.12
C ILE A 93 -9.24 10.95 -5.67
N ILE A 94 -9.38 11.89 -4.72
CA ILE A 94 -9.57 11.61 -3.29
C ILE A 94 -10.88 12.29 -2.83
N PRO A 95 -12.04 11.73 -3.20
CA PRO A 95 -13.32 12.29 -2.77
C PRO A 95 -13.37 12.52 -1.26
N GLY A 96 -13.76 13.72 -0.85
CA GLY A 96 -13.75 14.10 0.56
C GLY A 96 -12.39 14.59 1.07
N LEU A 97 -11.43 14.88 0.19
CA LEU A 97 -10.23 15.60 0.56
C LEU A 97 -10.59 16.95 1.17
N GLU A 98 -10.12 17.21 2.38
CA GLU A 98 -10.31 18.49 3.07
C GLU A 98 -9.03 19.31 2.95
N LEU A 99 -9.15 20.51 2.38
CA LEU A 99 -8.07 21.49 2.30
C LEU A 99 -8.21 22.48 3.47
N ASP A 100 -7.09 22.96 4.00
CA ASP A 100 -7.10 24.00 5.02
C ASP A 100 -7.30 25.42 4.42
N GLU A 101 -7.16 26.46 5.27
CA GLU A 101 -7.29 27.86 4.86
C GLU A 101 -6.22 28.30 3.86
N GLN A 102 -5.05 27.65 3.86
CA GLN A 102 -3.97 27.86 2.90
C GLN A 102 -4.13 27.02 1.61
N GLY A 103 -5.18 26.21 1.51
CA GLY A 103 -5.40 25.30 0.40
C GLY A 103 -4.52 24.04 0.44
N LEU A 104 -3.91 23.71 1.59
CA LEU A 104 -3.05 22.53 1.73
C LEU A 104 -3.87 21.29 2.09
N CYS A 105 -3.53 20.16 1.45
CA CYS A 105 -4.09 18.88 1.82
C CYS A 105 -3.43 18.31 3.09
N PRO A 106 -4.08 17.34 3.78
CA PRO A 106 -3.52 16.73 4.99
C PRO A 106 -2.11 16.15 4.84
N MET A 107 -1.76 15.65 3.66
CA MET A 107 -0.42 15.12 3.38
C MET A 107 0.64 16.23 3.36
N CYS A 108 0.32 17.38 2.76
CA CYS A 108 1.24 18.51 2.71
C CYS A 108 1.43 19.17 4.06
N GLN A 109 0.37 19.30 4.86
CA GLN A 109 0.46 19.85 6.21
C GLN A 109 1.29 18.99 7.16
N THR A 110 1.20 17.68 7.04
CA THR A 110 1.92 16.76 7.92
C THR A 110 3.27 16.31 7.38
N ALA A 111 3.69 16.79 6.23
CA ALA A 111 4.90 16.33 5.56
C ALA A 111 6.15 16.33 6.46
N ALA A 112 6.35 17.40 7.26
CA ALA A 112 7.48 17.50 8.18
C ALA A 112 7.40 16.48 9.33
N ALA A 113 6.21 16.25 9.88
CA ALA A 113 5.99 15.28 10.95
C ALA A 113 6.14 13.83 10.45
N VAL A 114 5.60 13.54 9.25
CA VAL A 114 5.63 12.20 8.65
C VAL A 114 7.04 11.81 8.19
N LYS A 115 7.88 12.77 7.80
CA LYS A 115 9.28 12.54 7.47
C LYS A 115 10.08 11.92 8.62
N ASN A 116 9.66 12.17 9.86
CA ASN A 116 10.27 11.62 11.08
C ASN A 116 9.53 10.39 11.62
N LEU A 117 8.63 9.80 10.88
CA LEU A 117 7.84 8.66 11.31
C LEU A 117 8.75 7.45 11.56
N LYS A 118 8.67 6.90 12.78
CA LYS A 118 9.39 5.67 13.14
C LYS A 118 8.52 4.48 12.76
N SER A 119 9.03 3.60 11.92
CA SER A 119 8.35 2.36 11.53
C SER A 119 9.00 1.15 12.21
N LEU A 120 8.23 0.07 12.36
CA LEU A 120 8.74 -1.25 12.74
C LEU A 120 9.63 -1.86 11.64
N VAL A 121 9.48 -1.39 10.40
CA VAL A 121 10.33 -1.77 9.27
C VAL A 121 11.55 -0.85 9.26
N PRO A 122 12.78 -1.38 9.33
CA PRO A 122 13.97 -0.55 9.24
C PRO A 122 14.12 0.03 7.83
N ILE A 123 14.50 1.29 7.76
CA ILE A 123 14.90 1.97 6.53
C ILE A 123 16.42 2.00 6.53
N LEU A 124 17.03 1.39 5.53
CA LEU A 124 18.47 1.19 5.46
C LEU A 124 19.04 1.82 4.18
N ASP A 125 20.21 2.39 4.29
CA ASP A 125 21.04 2.84 3.16
C ASP A 125 22.21 1.87 2.89
N GLN A 126 22.49 0.98 3.84
CA GLN A 126 23.51 -0.05 3.74
C GLN A 126 23.01 -1.38 4.26
N ILE A 127 23.34 -2.45 3.56
CA ILE A 127 23.02 -3.82 3.94
C ILE A 127 24.32 -4.55 4.29
N PRO A 128 24.47 -5.10 5.51
CA PRO A 128 25.68 -5.82 5.90
C PRO A 128 25.79 -7.16 5.16
N ARG A 129 27.03 -7.53 4.81
CA ARG A 129 27.30 -8.83 4.19
C ARG A 129 26.99 -9.98 5.14
N SER A 130 26.34 -11.00 4.64
CA SER A 130 26.03 -12.22 5.41
C SER A 130 27.21 -13.15 5.49
N LYS A 131 27.50 -13.63 6.72
CA LYS A 131 28.46 -14.72 6.97
C LYS A 131 27.78 -16.10 6.96
N ARG A 132 26.45 -16.18 7.01
CA ARG A 132 25.67 -17.41 7.19
C ARG A 132 24.88 -17.85 5.97
N SER A 133 24.69 -16.96 5.01
CA SER A 133 23.96 -17.20 3.79
C SER A 133 24.84 -16.93 2.58
N ARG A 134 24.59 -17.62 1.49
CA ARG A 134 25.21 -17.30 0.19
C ARG A 134 24.69 -16.00 -0.40
N PHE A 135 23.58 -15.45 0.12
CA PHE A 135 23.01 -14.16 -0.26
C PHE A 135 23.07 -13.18 0.90
N ASP A 136 23.30 -11.92 0.58
CA ASP A 136 23.27 -10.83 1.55
C ASP A 136 21.87 -10.28 1.71
N ILE A 137 21.08 -10.24 0.61
CA ILE A 137 19.72 -9.80 0.55
C ILE A 137 18.95 -10.51 -0.57
N ALA A 138 17.64 -10.65 -0.41
CA ALA A 138 16.72 -10.94 -1.50
C ALA A 138 15.92 -9.71 -1.91
N LEU A 139 15.58 -9.60 -3.18
CA LEU A 139 14.79 -8.53 -3.75
C LEU A 139 13.61 -9.12 -4.51
N PHE A 140 12.37 -8.70 -4.19
CA PHE A 140 11.24 -8.92 -5.07
C PHE A 140 11.40 -8.07 -6.33
N TYR A 141 11.73 -8.74 -7.43
CA TYR A 141 12.08 -8.10 -8.68
C TYR A 141 10.96 -8.26 -9.71
N THR A 142 10.39 -7.15 -10.14
CA THR A 142 9.22 -7.12 -11.04
C THR A 142 9.54 -6.58 -12.44
N GLY A 143 10.79 -6.18 -12.70
CA GLY A 143 11.17 -5.51 -13.95
C GLY A 143 10.70 -4.06 -14.06
N GLY A 144 9.97 -3.54 -13.07
CA GLY A 144 9.59 -2.13 -12.99
C GLY A 144 10.75 -1.23 -12.56
N LYS A 145 10.57 0.08 -12.73
CA LYS A 145 11.57 1.12 -12.45
C LYS A 145 12.24 0.95 -11.07
N ASP A 146 11.44 0.89 -10.01
CA ASP A 146 11.95 0.93 -8.64
C ASP A 146 12.71 -0.34 -8.25
N SER A 147 12.15 -1.51 -8.59
CA SER A 147 12.83 -2.78 -8.35
C SER A 147 14.11 -2.94 -9.16
N THR A 148 14.17 -2.37 -10.38
CA THR A 148 15.38 -2.37 -11.22
C THR A 148 16.44 -1.44 -10.65
N TYR A 149 16.05 -0.27 -10.12
CA TYR A 149 16.99 0.61 -9.44
C TYR A 149 17.57 -0.04 -8.19
N MET A 150 16.74 -0.68 -7.39
CA MET A 150 17.21 -1.41 -6.21
C MET A 150 18.15 -2.57 -6.59
N LEU A 151 17.84 -3.31 -7.66
CA LEU A 151 18.72 -4.35 -8.17
C LEU A 151 20.10 -3.80 -8.57
N TYR A 152 20.10 -2.71 -9.33
CA TYR A 152 21.33 -2.01 -9.72
C TYR A 152 22.13 -1.56 -8.50
N TYR A 153 21.51 -0.89 -7.56
CA TYR A 153 22.18 -0.37 -6.39
C TYR A 153 22.77 -1.48 -5.52
N LEU A 154 21.97 -2.50 -5.19
CA LEU A 154 22.39 -3.60 -4.34
C LEU A 154 23.50 -4.44 -4.98
N SER A 155 23.39 -4.73 -6.27
CA SER A 155 24.33 -5.65 -6.94
C SER A 155 25.57 -4.97 -7.49
N ARG A 156 25.43 -3.77 -8.13
CA ARG A 156 26.57 -3.07 -8.76
C ARG A 156 27.22 -2.05 -7.83
N VAL A 157 26.43 -1.21 -7.17
CA VAL A 157 26.99 -0.15 -6.33
C VAL A 157 27.50 -0.72 -5.01
N MET A 158 26.70 -1.53 -4.33
CA MET A 158 27.10 -2.17 -3.06
C MET A 158 27.89 -3.48 -3.26
N GLY A 159 27.85 -4.08 -4.45
CA GLY A 159 28.52 -5.35 -4.75
C GLY A 159 28.00 -6.52 -3.91
N LEU A 160 26.71 -6.51 -3.52
CA LEU A 160 26.12 -7.57 -2.70
C LEU A 160 25.74 -8.79 -3.53
N ARG A 161 25.68 -9.95 -2.86
CA ARG A 161 25.13 -11.19 -3.41
C ARG A 161 23.61 -11.15 -3.28
N VAL A 162 22.94 -10.88 -4.39
CA VAL A 162 21.50 -10.64 -4.41
C VAL A 162 20.77 -11.87 -4.93
N LEU A 163 19.67 -12.24 -4.26
CA LEU A 163 18.69 -13.20 -4.73
C LEU A 163 17.47 -12.41 -5.27
N ALA A 164 17.33 -12.33 -6.58
CA ALA A 164 16.20 -11.69 -7.24
C ALA A 164 15.04 -12.68 -7.39
N LEU A 165 13.89 -12.32 -6.84
CA LEU A 165 12.69 -13.15 -6.78
C LEU A 165 11.62 -12.57 -7.69
N THR A 166 11.33 -13.24 -8.78
CA THR A 166 10.34 -12.83 -9.78
C THR A 166 9.10 -13.73 -9.67
N TRP A 167 7.98 -13.15 -9.31
CA TRP A 167 6.71 -13.81 -9.45
C TRP A 167 6.16 -13.59 -10.86
N GLU A 168 5.99 -14.67 -11.59
CA GLU A 168 5.44 -14.67 -12.93
C GLU A 168 3.90 -14.62 -12.85
N ILE A 169 3.36 -13.50 -13.30
CA ILE A 169 1.91 -13.25 -13.34
C ILE A 169 1.44 -13.11 -14.78
N PRO A 170 0.17 -13.47 -15.10
CA PRO A 170 -0.38 -13.33 -16.44
C PRO A 170 -0.45 -11.88 -16.96
N PHE A 171 -0.27 -10.92 -16.07
CA PHE A 171 -0.46 -9.49 -16.31
C PHE A 171 0.83 -8.68 -16.28
N ILE A 172 1.98 -9.33 -16.39
CA ILE A 172 3.24 -8.60 -16.52
C ILE A 172 3.25 -7.82 -17.84
N SER A 173 3.69 -6.57 -17.81
CA SER A 173 3.82 -5.77 -19.02
C SER A 173 4.97 -6.30 -19.90
N GLU A 174 4.87 -6.12 -21.21
CA GLU A 174 5.90 -6.55 -22.15
C GLU A 174 7.25 -5.89 -21.85
N SER A 175 7.23 -4.60 -21.55
CA SER A 175 8.43 -3.84 -21.17
C SER A 175 9.09 -4.39 -19.90
N ALA A 176 8.29 -4.77 -18.90
CA ALA A 176 8.80 -5.37 -17.67
C ALA A 176 9.38 -6.78 -17.92
N ALA A 177 8.73 -7.59 -18.75
CA ALA A 177 9.26 -8.91 -19.13
C ALA A 177 10.61 -8.79 -19.84
N LYS A 178 10.72 -7.88 -20.83
CA LYS A 178 11.99 -7.57 -21.51
C LYS A 178 13.05 -7.05 -20.52
N SER A 179 12.67 -6.22 -19.58
CA SER A 179 13.57 -5.69 -18.54
C SER A 179 14.12 -6.81 -17.64
N ILE A 180 13.28 -7.80 -17.28
CA ILE A 180 13.72 -8.97 -16.51
C ILE A 180 14.74 -9.81 -17.30
N GLU A 181 14.48 -10.07 -18.58
CA GLU A 181 15.41 -10.83 -19.42
C GLU A 181 16.75 -10.09 -19.62
N ASN A 182 16.70 -8.78 -19.80
CA ASN A 182 17.91 -7.97 -19.91
C ASN A 182 18.70 -7.96 -18.59
N ALA A 183 18.02 -7.88 -17.46
CA ALA A 183 18.66 -7.93 -16.15
C ALA A 183 19.35 -9.29 -15.92
N LYS A 184 18.71 -10.41 -16.26
CA LYS A 184 19.33 -11.75 -16.17
C LYS A 184 20.63 -11.84 -16.95
N LYS A 185 20.72 -11.17 -18.09
CA LYS A 185 21.94 -11.15 -18.94
C LYS A 185 23.02 -10.20 -18.41
N ARG A 186 22.64 -9.09 -17.78
CA ARG A 186 23.57 -8.00 -17.38
C ARG A 186 24.10 -8.10 -15.96
N PHE A 187 23.45 -8.85 -15.06
CA PHE A 187 23.81 -8.95 -13.65
C PHE A 187 24.32 -10.35 -13.29
N SER A 188 25.60 -10.61 -13.56
CA SER A 188 26.23 -11.92 -13.33
C SER A 188 26.38 -12.31 -11.86
N ASN A 189 26.34 -11.35 -10.94
CA ASN A 189 26.43 -11.54 -9.49
C ASN A 189 25.07 -11.66 -8.79
N VAL A 190 23.99 -11.78 -9.58
CA VAL A 190 22.61 -11.92 -9.10
C VAL A 190 22.08 -13.30 -9.49
N GLU A 191 21.52 -14.01 -8.53
CA GLU A 191 20.76 -15.23 -8.83
C GLU A 191 19.27 -14.89 -8.96
N PHE A 192 18.64 -15.35 -10.04
CA PHE A 192 17.23 -15.11 -10.32
C PHE A 192 16.42 -16.39 -10.09
N ILE A 193 15.40 -16.31 -9.27
CA ILE A 193 14.41 -17.36 -9.07
C ILE A 193 13.06 -16.86 -9.54
N THR A 194 12.43 -17.60 -10.45
CA THR A 194 11.07 -17.34 -10.91
C THR A 194 10.12 -18.39 -10.36
N ARG A 195 8.95 -17.96 -9.90
CA ARG A 195 7.86 -18.84 -9.45
C ARG A 195 6.52 -18.33 -10.01
N SER A 196 5.63 -19.26 -10.26
CA SER A 196 4.26 -18.99 -10.68
C SER A 196 3.25 -19.71 -9.80
N VAL A 197 2.03 -19.27 -9.80
CA VAL A 197 0.86 -20.00 -9.29
C VAL A 197 0.16 -20.62 -10.49
N ASN A 198 -0.36 -21.83 -10.32
CA ASN A 198 -1.19 -22.45 -11.32
C ASN A 198 -2.32 -21.49 -11.73
N ARG A 199 -2.60 -21.40 -13.04
CA ARG A 199 -3.56 -20.43 -13.60
C ARG A 199 -4.95 -20.55 -12.97
N GLU A 200 -5.41 -21.78 -12.72
CA GLU A 200 -6.72 -22.05 -12.12
C GLU A 200 -6.77 -21.59 -10.66
N ASP A 201 -5.73 -21.87 -9.89
CA ASP A 201 -5.63 -21.44 -8.50
C ASP A 201 -5.51 -19.92 -8.39
N LEU A 202 -4.73 -19.32 -9.29
CA LEU A 202 -4.66 -17.86 -9.37
C LEU A 202 -6.02 -17.24 -9.69
N ARG A 203 -6.78 -17.84 -10.63
CA ARG A 203 -8.14 -17.41 -10.98
C ARG A 203 -9.09 -17.49 -9.78
N LYS A 204 -9.03 -18.57 -8.98
CA LYS A 204 -9.84 -18.70 -7.75
C LYS A 204 -9.55 -17.57 -6.78
N VAL A 205 -8.27 -17.27 -6.53
CA VAL A 205 -7.84 -16.17 -5.66
C VAL A 205 -8.36 -14.83 -6.19
N TYR A 206 -8.16 -14.54 -7.47
CA TYR A 206 -8.58 -13.26 -8.05
C TYR A 206 -10.11 -13.12 -8.12
N ARG A 207 -10.83 -14.18 -8.43
CA ARG A 207 -12.29 -14.17 -8.44
C ARG A 207 -12.86 -13.84 -7.05
N GLU A 208 -12.35 -14.47 -6.01
CA GLU A 208 -12.79 -14.20 -4.64
C GLU A 208 -12.39 -12.77 -4.21
N LEU A 209 -11.17 -12.32 -4.51
CA LEU A 209 -10.74 -10.97 -4.19
C LEU A 209 -11.60 -9.91 -4.90
N TYR A 210 -11.91 -10.14 -6.18
CA TYR A 210 -12.78 -9.25 -6.95
C TYR A 210 -14.21 -9.23 -6.39
N ARG A 211 -14.75 -10.40 -6.03
CA ARG A 211 -16.06 -10.52 -5.37
C ARG A 211 -16.14 -9.75 -4.05
N LEU A 212 -15.10 -9.85 -3.22
CA LEU A 212 -15.06 -9.21 -1.91
C LEU A 212 -14.84 -7.69 -2.00
N SER A 213 -14.03 -7.23 -2.91
CA SER A 213 -13.55 -5.84 -2.89
C SER A 213 -13.49 -5.15 -4.26
N GLY A 214 -13.86 -5.84 -5.35
CA GLY A 214 -13.60 -5.32 -6.71
C GLY A 214 -12.12 -5.06 -7.00
N ASN A 215 -11.22 -5.46 -6.10
CA ASN A 215 -9.79 -5.25 -6.25
C ASN A 215 -9.14 -6.38 -7.04
N THR A 216 -8.13 -6.04 -7.82
CA THR A 216 -7.39 -6.98 -8.66
C THR A 216 -5.96 -7.22 -8.16
N CYS A 217 -5.55 -6.62 -7.04
CA CYS A 217 -4.18 -6.67 -6.55
C CYS A 217 -3.99 -7.64 -5.37
N ALA A 218 -3.51 -8.85 -5.65
CA ALA A 218 -3.05 -9.83 -4.65
C ALA A 218 -1.51 -9.99 -4.67
N CYS A 219 -0.82 -9.27 -5.55
CA CYS A 219 0.58 -9.50 -5.91
C CYS A 219 1.57 -9.59 -4.75
N PRO A 220 1.67 -8.62 -3.82
CA PRO A 220 2.66 -8.71 -2.75
C PRO A 220 2.43 -9.92 -1.85
N SER A 221 1.18 -10.23 -1.54
CA SER A 221 0.83 -11.32 -0.63
C SER A 221 1.10 -12.70 -1.23
N LEU A 222 0.81 -12.88 -2.52
CA LEU A 222 1.13 -14.13 -3.23
C LEU A 222 2.66 -14.28 -3.40
N ALA A 223 3.37 -13.20 -3.68
CA ALA A 223 4.83 -13.24 -3.72
C ALA A 223 5.44 -13.69 -2.37
N TYR A 224 4.93 -13.16 -1.24
CA TYR A 224 5.36 -13.64 0.08
C TYR A 224 5.10 -15.13 0.27
N LEU A 225 3.95 -15.61 -0.13
CA LEU A 225 3.56 -17.02 0.01
C LEU A 225 4.46 -17.93 -0.81
N LEU A 226 4.79 -17.55 -2.03
CA LEU A 226 5.66 -18.31 -2.94
C LEU A 226 7.12 -18.33 -2.50
N PHE A 227 7.65 -17.17 -2.07
CA PHE A 227 9.08 -17.01 -1.88
C PHE A 227 9.55 -17.08 -0.42
N TYR A 228 8.67 -16.98 0.56
CA TYR A 228 9.09 -17.12 1.95
C TYR A 228 9.76 -18.48 2.24
N PRO A 229 9.30 -19.60 1.68
CA PRO A 229 10.03 -20.89 1.78
C PRO A 229 11.46 -20.81 1.24
N GLU A 230 11.67 -20.15 0.10
CA GLU A 230 12.99 -19.96 -0.51
C GLU A 230 13.91 -19.09 0.36
N LEU A 231 13.37 -18.00 0.91
CA LEU A 231 14.11 -17.12 1.81
C LEU A 231 14.60 -17.86 3.05
N VAL A 232 13.73 -18.69 3.65
CA VAL A 232 14.05 -19.49 4.85
C VAL A 232 15.05 -20.60 4.53
N ALA A 233 14.87 -21.32 3.42
CA ALA A 233 15.76 -22.39 2.99
C ALA A 233 17.19 -21.89 2.74
N ASN A 234 17.32 -20.74 2.08
CA ASN A 234 18.59 -20.09 1.79
C ASN A 234 19.14 -19.26 2.97
N LYS A 235 18.44 -19.21 4.11
CA LYS A 235 18.83 -18.43 5.31
C LYS A 235 19.10 -16.95 4.99
N VAL A 236 18.36 -16.39 4.04
CA VAL A 236 18.54 -15.00 3.61
C VAL A 236 18.23 -14.06 4.79
N PRO A 237 19.16 -13.16 5.18
CA PRO A 237 18.96 -12.34 6.38
C PRO A 237 17.98 -11.19 6.18
N TYR A 238 17.95 -10.64 4.96
CA TYR A 238 17.14 -9.47 4.61
C TYR A 238 16.40 -9.69 3.31
N PHE A 239 15.22 -9.09 3.18
CA PHE A 239 14.56 -8.99 1.89
C PHE A 239 13.87 -7.63 1.76
N ALA A 240 13.77 -7.16 0.52
CA ALA A 240 13.15 -5.89 0.17
C ALA A 240 12.19 -6.07 -1.00
N ALA A 241 11.27 -5.13 -1.13
CA ALA A 241 10.42 -4.95 -2.31
C ALA A 241 10.71 -3.58 -2.92
N GLY A 242 10.38 -3.38 -4.19
CA GLY A 242 10.59 -2.12 -4.92
C GLY A 242 9.67 -1.01 -4.43
N ASN A 243 9.70 -0.70 -3.14
CA ASN A 243 8.89 0.34 -2.53
C ASN A 243 9.67 1.65 -2.49
N GLU A 244 9.19 2.64 -3.20
CA GLU A 244 9.71 4.00 -3.12
C GLU A 244 9.11 4.79 -1.93
N PRO A 245 9.70 5.93 -1.55
CA PRO A 245 9.26 6.70 -0.37
C PRO A 245 7.78 7.07 -0.39
N VAL A 246 7.23 7.43 -1.55
CA VAL A 246 5.82 7.80 -1.69
C VAL A 246 4.87 6.63 -1.45
N GLN A 247 5.28 5.41 -1.82
CA GLN A 247 4.51 4.20 -1.56
C GLN A 247 4.49 3.87 -0.06
N ALA A 248 5.61 4.03 0.63
CA ALA A 248 5.67 3.84 2.08
C ALA A 248 4.72 4.82 2.81
N LEU A 249 4.66 6.07 2.37
CA LEU A 249 3.71 7.07 2.88
C LEU A 249 2.26 6.72 2.53
N GLY A 250 2.00 6.20 1.34
CA GLY A 250 0.69 5.69 0.94
C GLY A 250 0.16 4.61 1.88
N LEU A 251 1.03 3.71 2.34
CA LEU A 251 0.68 2.70 3.35
C LEU A 251 0.27 3.32 4.69
N TYR A 252 0.93 4.40 5.11
CA TYR A 252 0.58 5.13 6.32
C TYR A 252 -0.81 5.77 6.22
N TYR A 253 -1.08 6.54 5.16
CA TYR A 253 -2.36 7.22 4.97
C TYR A 253 -3.52 6.24 4.75
N ASN A 254 -3.27 5.08 4.17
CA ASN A 254 -4.25 3.99 4.00
C ASN A 254 -4.38 3.06 5.21
N ARG A 255 -3.67 3.34 6.31
CA ARG A 255 -3.74 2.52 7.53
C ARG A 255 -3.44 1.03 7.28
N MET A 256 -2.46 0.73 6.42
CA MET A 256 -2.06 -0.65 6.12
C MET A 256 -1.41 -1.35 7.32
N ALA A 257 -1.05 -0.58 8.34
CA ALA A 257 -0.67 -1.08 9.65
C ALA A 257 -1.37 -0.23 10.73
N PRO A 258 -1.58 -0.78 11.96
CA PRO A 258 -2.16 0.00 13.06
C PRO A 258 -1.30 1.24 13.35
N ALA A 259 -1.93 2.34 13.77
CA ALA A 259 -1.22 3.59 14.11
C ALA A 259 -0.11 3.35 15.15
N ILE A 260 -0.32 2.42 16.06
CA ILE A 260 0.66 1.96 17.05
C ILE A 260 1.96 1.44 16.41
N ALA A 261 1.91 0.91 15.18
CA ALA A 261 3.10 0.42 14.47
C ALA A 261 4.05 1.55 14.02
N PHE A 262 3.55 2.77 13.96
CA PHE A 262 4.31 3.97 13.58
C PHE A 262 4.77 4.81 14.77
N SER A 263 4.47 4.39 16.01
CA SER A 263 4.88 5.11 17.21
C SER A 263 6.27 4.64 17.66
N PHE A 264 7.13 5.61 18.04
CA PHE A 264 8.49 5.32 18.52
C PHE A 264 8.49 4.39 19.74
N ALA A 265 7.61 4.62 20.70
CA ALA A 265 7.51 3.80 21.91
C ALA A 265 7.16 2.34 21.56
N HIS A 266 6.19 2.15 20.67
CA HIS A 266 5.73 0.81 20.29
C HIS A 266 6.69 0.08 19.36
N SER A 267 7.48 0.80 18.57
CA SER A 267 8.52 0.20 17.72
C SER A 267 9.63 -0.50 18.53
N ARG A 268 9.78 -0.15 19.81
CA ARG A 268 10.75 -0.78 20.73
C ARG A 268 10.08 -1.66 21.77
N ILE A 269 9.02 -1.19 22.43
CA ILE A 269 8.37 -1.88 23.54
C ILE A 269 7.72 -3.19 23.08
N LEU A 270 6.95 -3.15 21.99
CA LEU A 270 6.23 -4.33 21.51
C LEU A 270 7.16 -5.47 21.07
N PRO A 271 8.23 -5.25 20.29
CA PRO A 271 9.22 -6.29 20.00
C PRO A 271 9.95 -6.79 21.26
N SER A 272 10.22 -5.92 22.23
CA SER A 272 10.88 -6.31 23.48
C SER A 272 10.01 -7.25 24.31
N LEU A 273 8.73 -6.94 24.49
CA LEU A 273 7.78 -7.81 25.19
C LEU A 273 7.65 -9.17 24.49
N MET A 274 7.56 -9.16 23.15
CA MET A 274 7.52 -10.43 22.41
C MET A 274 8.82 -11.22 22.55
N ASN A 275 9.97 -10.56 22.62
CA ASN A 275 11.26 -11.22 22.83
C ASN A 275 11.38 -11.88 24.21
N VAL A 276 10.83 -11.26 25.27
CA VAL A 276 10.73 -11.91 26.59
C VAL A 276 9.95 -13.22 26.48
N GLY A 277 8.77 -13.21 25.87
CA GLY A 277 7.98 -14.44 25.66
C GLY A 277 8.70 -15.48 24.78
N ARG A 278 9.50 -15.05 23.82
CA ARG A 278 10.30 -15.95 22.97
C ARG A 278 11.43 -16.62 23.77
N ILE A 279 12.15 -15.86 24.58
CA ILE A 279 13.22 -16.39 25.43
C ILE A 279 12.66 -17.40 26.43
N LEU A 280 11.53 -17.09 27.07
CA LEU A 280 10.84 -18.01 27.98
C LEU A 280 10.41 -19.32 27.29
N THR A 281 10.18 -19.28 25.95
CA THR A 281 9.83 -20.46 25.15
C THR A 281 11.03 -21.04 24.38
N LEU A 282 12.26 -20.73 24.78
CA LEU A 282 13.52 -21.19 24.20
C LEU A 282 13.65 -20.88 22.70
N ARG A 283 13.12 -19.74 22.27
CA ARG A 283 13.21 -19.25 20.90
C ARG A 283 14.17 -18.07 20.81
N PRO A 284 14.97 -17.95 19.77
CA PRO A 284 15.86 -16.80 19.58
C PRO A 284 15.08 -15.49 19.54
N PRO A 285 15.59 -14.40 20.16
CA PRO A 285 14.96 -13.09 20.09
C PRO A 285 14.93 -12.55 18.65
N LEU A 286 13.89 -11.79 18.35
CA LEU A 286 13.71 -11.15 17.05
C LEU A 286 14.57 -9.89 16.95
N LYS A 287 15.17 -9.69 15.79
CA LYS A 287 15.82 -8.46 15.40
C LYS A 287 14.81 -7.50 14.74
N GLN A 288 15.22 -6.25 14.58
CA GLN A 288 14.43 -5.26 13.85
C GLN A 288 14.09 -5.75 12.43
N GLY A 289 12.88 -5.55 11.98
CA GLY A 289 12.35 -6.07 10.71
C GLY A 289 11.82 -7.51 10.77
N GLN A 290 12.40 -8.39 11.61
CA GLN A 290 11.91 -9.77 11.77
C GLN A 290 10.55 -9.86 12.45
N PHE A 291 10.28 -8.93 13.37
CA PHE A 291 8.97 -8.83 14.02
C PHE A 291 7.86 -8.60 12.98
N GLN A 292 8.03 -7.57 12.15
CA GLN A 292 7.07 -7.24 11.10
C GLN A 292 6.87 -8.41 10.13
N THR A 293 7.95 -9.00 9.65
CA THR A 293 7.90 -10.18 8.78
C THR A 293 7.09 -11.30 9.41
N LEU A 294 7.42 -11.67 10.66
CA LEU A 294 6.74 -12.79 11.33
C LEU A 294 5.24 -12.53 11.51
N MET A 295 4.85 -11.30 11.86
CA MET A 295 3.44 -10.93 12.02
C MET A 295 2.69 -10.99 10.69
N THR A 296 3.25 -10.40 9.63
CA THR A 296 2.67 -10.42 8.29
C THR A 296 2.52 -11.84 7.75
N MET A 297 3.58 -12.66 7.85
CA MET A 297 3.53 -14.05 7.37
C MET A 297 2.52 -14.89 8.14
N LYS A 298 2.40 -14.68 9.45
CA LYS A 298 1.38 -15.37 10.25
C LYS A 298 -0.03 -14.93 9.89
N GLN A 299 -0.27 -13.65 9.65
CA GLN A 299 -1.57 -13.14 9.21
C GLN A 299 -1.98 -13.76 7.86
N LEU A 300 -1.09 -13.79 6.88
CA LEU A 300 -1.33 -14.43 5.59
C LEU A 300 -1.61 -15.94 5.73
N ALA A 301 -0.89 -16.64 6.61
CA ALA A 301 -1.01 -18.08 6.77
C ALA A 301 -2.23 -18.54 7.58
N TYR A 302 -2.65 -17.74 8.57
CA TYR A 302 -3.62 -18.18 9.59
C TYR A 302 -4.80 -17.20 9.78
N GLY A 303 -4.80 -16.06 9.08
CA GLY A 303 -5.78 -14.99 9.29
C GLY A 303 -5.42 -14.04 10.43
N ASP A 304 -6.35 -13.15 10.76
CA ASP A 304 -6.16 -12.13 11.79
C ASP A 304 -6.00 -12.76 13.18
N SER A 305 -4.98 -12.32 13.91
CA SER A 305 -4.74 -12.77 15.27
C SER A 305 -5.76 -12.19 16.25
N LEU A 306 -5.91 -12.85 17.43
CA LEU A 306 -6.73 -12.32 18.52
C LEU A 306 -6.27 -10.93 18.97
N ILE A 307 -4.96 -10.66 18.93
CA ILE A 307 -4.40 -9.34 19.28
C ILE A 307 -4.86 -8.28 18.28
N GLN A 308 -4.81 -8.56 16.97
CA GLN A 308 -5.29 -7.63 15.96
C GLN A 308 -6.77 -7.30 16.14
N LYS A 309 -7.60 -8.31 16.42
CA LYS A 309 -9.02 -8.12 16.73
C LYS A 309 -9.23 -7.32 18.01
N ALA A 310 -8.47 -7.60 19.07
CA ALA A 310 -8.57 -6.92 20.36
C ALA A 310 -8.22 -5.42 20.29
N ILE A 311 -7.23 -5.04 19.44
CA ILE A 311 -6.87 -3.65 19.23
C ILE A 311 -7.74 -2.95 18.17
N GLY A 312 -8.76 -3.65 17.65
CA GLY A 312 -9.67 -3.10 16.63
C GLY A 312 -8.97 -2.75 15.31
N TYR A 313 -7.88 -3.44 14.99
CA TYR A 313 -7.20 -3.26 13.73
C TYR A 313 -7.94 -4.04 12.64
N GLU A 314 -8.53 -3.29 11.74
CA GLU A 314 -9.15 -3.81 10.54
C GLU A 314 -8.60 -3.07 9.32
N ASN A 315 -8.07 -3.81 8.35
CA ASN A 315 -7.72 -3.29 7.05
C ASN A 315 -8.42 -4.12 5.98
N GLU A 316 -9.32 -3.48 5.26
CA GLU A 316 -10.17 -4.12 4.25
C GLU A 316 -9.33 -4.87 3.20
N LEU A 317 -8.28 -4.23 2.69
CA LEU A 317 -7.45 -4.83 1.65
C LEU A 317 -6.76 -6.10 2.15
N VAL A 318 -6.07 -6.02 3.30
CA VAL A 318 -5.32 -7.15 3.86
C VAL A 318 -6.26 -8.30 4.18
N SER A 319 -7.38 -8.02 4.84
CA SER A 319 -8.35 -9.05 5.23
C SER A 319 -8.98 -9.74 4.01
N ASN A 320 -9.28 -9.00 2.94
CA ASN A 320 -9.86 -9.57 1.73
C ASN A 320 -8.82 -10.39 0.95
N VAL A 321 -7.57 -9.95 0.88
CA VAL A 321 -6.49 -10.73 0.26
C VAL A 321 -6.25 -12.05 1.01
N VAL A 322 -6.24 -12.01 2.35
CA VAL A 322 -6.12 -13.23 3.16
C VAL A 322 -7.26 -14.20 2.88
N LYS A 323 -8.52 -13.73 2.90
CA LYS A 323 -9.68 -14.56 2.56
C LYS A 323 -9.57 -15.17 1.17
N ALA A 324 -9.16 -14.37 0.18
CA ALA A 324 -9.00 -14.83 -1.19
C ALA A 324 -7.91 -15.91 -1.33
N ILE A 325 -6.75 -15.74 -0.71
CA ILE A 325 -5.68 -16.75 -0.70
C ILE A 325 -6.15 -18.06 -0.04
N HIS A 326 -6.95 -17.96 1.01
CA HIS A 326 -7.46 -19.15 1.72
C HIS A 326 -8.51 -19.95 0.95
N THR A 327 -8.99 -19.46 -0.22
CA THR A 327 -9.80 -20.27 -1.14
C THR A 327 -8.98 -21.34 -1.87
N VAL A 328 -7.64 -21.25 -1.81
CA VAL A 328 -6.71 -22.23 -2.38
C VAL A 328 -5.81 -22.76 -1.26
N PRO A 329 -6.33 -23.66 -0.39
CA PRO A 329 -5.63 -24.13 0.78
C PRO A 329 -4.33 -24.89 0.46
N GLU A 330 -4.20 -25.41 -0.76
CA GLU A 330 -3.03 -26.14 -1.26
C GLU A 330 -1.75 -25.27 -1.30
N LEU A 331 -1.90 -23.97 -1.43
CA LEU A 331 -0.79 -23.03 -1.42
C LEU A 331 -0.19 -22.83 -0.01
N LEU A 332 -0.91 -23.16 1.05
CA LEU A 332 -0.54 -22.81 2.42
C LEU A 332 0.44 -23.78 3.11
N PRO A 333 0.46 -25.10 2.87
CA PRO A 333 1.28 -26.02 3.66
C PRO A 333 2.79 -25.73 3.60
N PRO A 334 3.44 -25.51 2.44
CA PRO A 334 4.86 -25.16 2.38
C PRO A 334 5.17 -23.86 3.11
N PHE A 335 4.31 -22.86 2.96
CA PHE A 335 4.42 -21.56 3.59
C PHE A 335 4.31 -21.67 5.13
N ARG A 336 3.30 -22.38 5.65
CA ARG A 336 3.12 -22.64 7.08
C ARG A 336 4.29 -23.41 7.69
N LYS A 337 4.84 -24.40 6.95
CA LYS A 337 6.04 -25.14 7.37
C LYS A 337 7.23 -24.21 7.55
N SER A 338 7.46 -23.33 6.59
CA SER A 338 8.57 -22.36 6.64
C SER A 338 8.43 -21.33 7.77
N ILE A 339 7.20 -20.86 8.05
CA ILE A 339 6.94 -19.98 9.19
C ILE A 339 7.26 -20.67 10.51
N ARG A 340 6.86 -21.93 10.68
CA ARG A 340 7.17 -22.70 11.90
C ARG A 340 8.67 -22.90 12.05
N GLN A 341 9.35 -23.31 10.98
CA GLN A 341 10.79 -23.51 10.96
C GLN A 341 11.56 -22.24 11.32
N SER A 342 11.30 -21.14 10.59
CA SER A 342 11.97 -19.85 10.81
C SER A 342 11.71 -19.29 12.21
N SER A 343 10.47 -19.42 12.71
CA SER A 343 10.11 -18.97 14.05
C SER A 343 10.87 -19.76 15.14
N ARG A 344 11.12 -21.05 14.94
CA ARG A 344 11.86 -21.90 15.91
C ARG A 344 13.36 -21.62 15.85
N THR A 345 13.93 -21.53 14.68
CA THR A 345 15.38 -21.37 14.47
C THR A 345 15.87 -19.93 14.60
N GLY A 346 14.98 -18.95 14.56
CA GLY A 346 15.33 -17.52 14.46
C GLY A 346 15.79 -17.06 13.08
N ASN A 347 15.84 -17.96 12.09
CA ASN A 347 16.19 -17.63 10.70
C ASN A 347 14.99 -16.98 9.99
N ILE A 348 14.49 -15.88 10.52
CA ILE A 348 13.41 -15.10 9.94
C ILE A 348 14.07 -14.02 9.08
N PRO A 349 13.81 -13.98 7.76
CA PRO A 349 14.25 -12.87 6.92
C PRO A 349 13.67 -11.56 7.42
N ALA A 350 14.49 -10.54 7.59
CA ALA A 350 14.01 -9.22 8.00
C ALA A 350 13.55 -8.43 6.76
N PHE A 351 12.30 -8.00 6.74
CA PHE A 351 11.83 -7.06 5.74
C PHE A 351 12.46 -5.70 5.99
N VAL A 352 13.01 -5.10 4.95
CA VAL A 352 13.67 -3.79 5.02
C VAL A 352 13.23 -2.89 3.88
N HIS A 353 13.18 -1.59 4.13
CA HIS A 353 13.09 -0.58 3.08
C HIS A 353 14.49 0.00 2.82
N LEU A 354 14.79 0.27 1.56
CA LEU A 354 15.95 1.09 1.20
C LEU A 354 15.54 2.55 1.19
N ASP A 355 16.42 3.40 1.71
CA ASP A 355 16.26 4.85 1.64
C ASP A 355 16.62 5.34 0.23
N LEU A 356 15.66 5.25 -0.70
CA LEU A 356 15.88 5.58 -2.11
C LEU A 356 16.28 7.02 -2.31
N ASP A 357 15.81 7.96 -1.49
CA ASP A 357 16.24 9.35 -1.54
C ASP A 357 17.75 9.47 -1.25
N LYS A 358 18.20 8.88 -0.15
CA LYS A 358 19.59 8.91 0.28
C LYS A 358 20.53 8.22 -0.71
N ILE A 359 20.18 7.00 -1.15
CA ILE A 359 21.02 6.23 -2.07
C ILE A 359 21.04 6.77 -3.50
N SER A 360 20.09 7.64 -3.86
CA SER A 360 20.07 8.35 -5.15
C SER A 360 20.71 9.74 -5.10
N GLY A 361 21.33 10.11 -3.97
CA GLY A 361 22.01 11.40 -3.82
C GLY A 361 21.11 12.51 -3.28
N GLY A 362 20.09 12.18 -2.52
CA GLY A 362 19.26 13.13 -1.76
C GLY A 362 17.82 13.27 -2.23
N LYS A 363 17.52 12.96 -3.49
CA LYS A 363 16.16 12.96 -4.04
C LYS A 363 16.01 11.85 -5.07
N TYR A 364 15.00 11.02 -4.90
CA TYR A 364 14.63 9.95 -5.85
C TYR A 364 13.87 10.55 -7.03
N ASP A 365 14.62 11.13 -7.99
CA ASP A 365 14.08 11.76 -9.20
C ASP A 365 13.74 10.70 -10.25
N TRP A 366 12.46 10.55 -10.58
CA TRP A 366 12.00 9.52 -11.50
C TRP A 366 12.59 9.64 -12.91
N ASN A 367 12.74 10.86 -13.44
CA ASN A 367 13.25 11.06 -14.80
C ASN A 367 14.75 10.74 -14.88
N ARG A 368 15.52 11.13 -13.85
CA ARG A 368 16.93 10.78 -13.75
C ARG A 368 17.12 9.27 -13.61
N ILE A 369 16.32 8.63 -12.76
CA ILE A 369 16.40 7.18 -12.53
C ILE A 369 16.04 6.41 -13.80
N LYS A 370 14.98 6.76 -14.51
CA LYS A 370 14.63 6.11 -15.77
C LYS A 370 15.81 6.11 -16.77
N ARG A 371 16.47 7.25 -16.99
CA ARG A 371 17.64 7.35 -17.88
C ARG A 371 18.76 6.43 -17.44
N LEU A 372 19.16 6.49 -16.17
CA LEU A 372 20.18 5.62 -15.62
C LEU A 372 19.86 4.14 -15.84
N LEU A 373 18.61 3.73 -15.68
CA LEU A 373 18.21 2.33 -15.82
C LEU A 373 18.24 1.83 -17.25
N VAL A 374 17.88 2.69 -18.23
CA VAL A 374 18.03 2.38 -19.65
C VAL A 374 19.49 2.12 -19.98
N ASP A 375 20.36 3.02 -19.58
CA ASP A 375 21.79 2.97 -19.91
C ASP A 375 22.49 1.81 -19.20
N GLU A 376 22.34 1.70 -17.90
CA GLU A 376 23.08 0.79 -17.06
C GLU A 376 22.48 -0.62 -17.00
N CYS A 377 21.14 -0.72 -16.95
CA CYS A 377 20.48 -2.00 -16.68
C CYS A 377 19.83 -2.60 -17.93
N GLY A 378 19.70 -1.85 -19.03
CA GLY A 378 18.89 -2.25 -20.18
C GLY A 378 17.41 -2.35 -19.84
N TRP A 379 16.97 -1.53 -18.88
CA TRP A 379 15.57 -1.41 -18.56
C TRP A 379 14.78 -0.86 -19.75
N VAL A 380 13.65 -1.45 -20.03
CA VAL A 380 12.77 -1.05 -21.13
C VAL A 380 11.64 -0.21 -20.55
N PRO A 381 11.54 1.06 -20.91
CA PRO A 381 10.44 1.92 -20.48
C PRO A 381 9.09 1.39 -20.98
N PRO A 382 7.97 1.72 -20.31
CA PRO A 382 6.64 1.46 -20.83
C PRO A 382 6.43 2.14 -22.20
N GLU A 383 5.50 1.59 -23.00
CA GLU A 383 5.15 2.18 -24.31
C GLU A 383 4.59 3.61 -24.17
N ASP A 384 3.84 3.87 -23.10
CA ASP A 384 3.38 5.21 -22.74
C ASP A 384 4.55 6.01 -22.12
N ASP A 385 5.24 6.83 -22.89
CA ASP A 385 6.43 7.59 -22.47
C ASP A 385 6.23 8.43 -21.21
N GLY A 386 5.00 8.94 -21.00
CA GLY A 386 4.62 9.71 -19.82
C GLY A 386 4.50 8.87 -18.53
N LYS A 387 4.35 7.55 -18.63
CA LYS A 387 4.08 6.68 -17.48
C LYS A 387 5.31 6.54 -16.59
N ALA A 388 5.14 6.86 -15.33
CA ALA A 388 6.20 6.76 -14.32
C ALA A 388 5.83 5.90 -13.12
N LEU A 389 4.53 5.77 -12.83
CA LEU A 389 4.01 4.96 -11.73
C LEU A 389 3.65 3.56 -12.21
N HIS A 390 3.96 2.54 -11.40
CA HIS A 390 3.55 1.14 -11.61
C HIS A 390 3.85 0.59 -13.02
N THR A 391 5.11 0.61 -13.41
CA THR A 391 5.55 0.31 -14.79
C THR A 391 5.61 -1.19 -15.13
N SER A 392 5.23 -2.09 -14.21
CA SER A 392 5.43 -3.54 -14.41
C SER A 392 4.16 -4.36 -14.70
N CYS A 393 2.96 -3.76 -14.58
CA CYS A 393 1.71 -4.50 -14.69
C CYS A 393 0.78 -3.91 -15.77
N SER A 394 0.25 -4.78 -16.66
CA SER A 394 -0.65 -4.37 -17.74
C SER A 394 -2.08 -4.06 -17.28
N ILE A 395 -2.48 -4.51 -16.07
CA ILE A 395 -3.83 -4.25 -15.52
C ILE A 395 -3.83 -3.17 -14.43
N GLU A 396 -2.78 -2.36 -14.35
CA GLU A 396 -2.67 -1.34 -13.30
C GLU A 396 -3.80 -0.30 -13.38
N LYS A 397 -4.15 0.16 -14.59
CA LYS A 397 -5.30 1.05 -14.79
C LYS A 397 -6.61 0.44 -14.27
N CYS A 398 -6.84 -0.86 -14.51
CA CYS A 398 -8.02 -1.55 -13.97
C CYS A 398 -8.03 -1.56 -12.45
N LYS A 399 -6.89 -1.75 -11.80
CA LYS A 399 -6.75 -1.67 -10.35
C LYS A 399 -7.10 -0.27 -9.84
N ASP A 400 -6.54 0.76 -10.46
CA ASP A 400 -6.81 2.15 -10.11
C ASP A 400 -8.30 2.49 -10.23
N HIS A 401 -8.90 2.09 -11.37
CA HIS A 401 -10.32 2.29 -11.62
C HIS A 401 -11.20 1.63 -10.56
N THR A 402 -10.97 0.35 -10.26
CA THR A 402 -11.80 -0.38 -9.31
C THR A 402 -11.66 0.17 -7.88
N GLN A 403 -10.46 0.55 -7.45
CA GLN A 403 -10.23 1.21 -6.17
C GLN A 403 -10.92 2.59 -6.12
N PHE A 404 -10.74 3.38 -7.19
CA PHE A 404 -11.33 4.71 -7.30
C PHE A 404 -12.86 4.69 -7.25
N VAL A 405 -13.51 3.88 -8.09
CA VAL A 405 -14.98 3.79 -8.14
C VAL A 405 -15.56 3.35 -6.81
N ARG A 406 -14.95 2.36 -6.15
CA ARG A 406 -15.41 1.91 -4.82
C ARG A 406 -15.25 2.99 -3.75
N PHE A 407 -14.10 3.67 -3.74
CA PHE A 407 -13.86 4.77 -2.81
C PHE A 407 -14.79 5.95 -3.09
N TYR A 408 -14.96 6.33 -4.36
CA TYR A 408 -15.88 7.38 -4.78
C TYR A 408 -17.32 7.11 -4.32
N ARG A 409 -17.79 5.87 -4.46
CA ARG A 409 -19.14 5.44 -4.06
C ARG A 409 -19.28 5.12 -2.56
N CYS A 410 -18.29 5.42 -1.74
CA CYS A 410 -18.23 5.04 -0.32
C CYS A 410 -18.48 3.54 -0.05
N GLN A 411 -17.95 2.69 -0.89
CA GLN A 411 -17.97 1.23 -0.75
C GLN A 411 -16.67 0.68 -0.15
N SER A 412 -15.61 1.48 -0.12
CA SER A 412 -14.33 1.20 0.51
C SER A 412 -13.84 2.44 1.25
N LYS A 413 -13.18 2.24 2.39
CA LYS A 413 -12.47 3.31 3.11
C LYS A 413 -11.05 3.50 2.60
N MET A 414 -10.59 2.62 1.75
CA MET A 414 -9.24 2.65 1.21
C MET A 414 -9.16 3.68 0.10
N ILE A 415 -8.32 4.69 0.31
CA ILE A 415 -7.98 5.68 -0.72
C ILE A 415 -7.20 4.96 -1.83
N PRO A 416 -7.50 5.19 -3.12
CA PRO A 416 -6.76 4.59 -4.21
C PRO A 416 -5.25 4.83 -4.03
N PHE A 417 -4.45 3.77 -4.12
CA PHE A 417 -3.01 3.89 -3.88
C PHE A 417 -2.36 4.89 -4.82
N SER A 418 -2.67 4.79 -6.10
CA SER A 418 -2.13 5.70 -7.11
C SER A 418 -2.51 7.16 -6.86
N ALA A 419 -3.68 7.44 -6.27
CA ALA A 419 -4.08 8.79 -5.90
C ALA A 419 -3.17 9.40 -4.82
N LEU A 420 -2.80 8.61 -3.81
CA LEU A 420 -1.87 9.03 -2.76
C LEU A 420 -0.43 9.14 -3.29
N GLU A 421 0.03 8.12 -4.00
CA GLU A 421 1.39 8.05 -4.53
C GLU A 421 1.67 9.19 -5.51
N PHE A 422 0.73 9.46 -6.41
CA PHE A 422 0.85 10.55 -7.38
C PHE A 422 0.86 11.92 -6.72
N SER A 423 -0.02 12.11 -5.76
CA SER A 423 -0.07 13.36 -4.98
C SER A 423 1.24 13.64 -4.25
N LEU A 424 1.85 12.59 -3.70
CA LEU A 424 3.15 12.69 -3.02
C LEU A 424 4.32 12.82 -4.00
N ALA A 425 4.27 12.13 -5.13
CA ALA A 425 5.31 12.15 -6.15
C ALA A 425 5.48 13.52 -6.81
N SER A 426 4.39 14.23 -7.07
CA SER A 426 4.43 15.60 -7.62
C SER A 426 5.23 16.57 -6.75
N ARG A 427 5.35 16.27 -5.45
CA ARG A 427 6.14 17.05 -4.51
C ARG A 427 7.56 16.51 -4.33
N ASN A 428 7.74 15.18 -4.29
CA ASN A 428 8.94 14.52 -3.78
C ASN A 428 9.84 13.92 -4.88
N CYS A 429 9.29 13.59 -6.05
CA CYS A 429 9.99 12.75 -7.03
C CYS A 429 10.50 13.48 -8.29
N GLY A 430 10.68 14.81 -8.22
CA GLY A 430 11.25 15.59 -9.32
C GLY A 430 10.30 15.79 -10.53
N ARG A 431 9.03 15.45 -10.39
CA ARG A 431 8.02 15.70 -11.43
C ARG A 431 7.39 17.08 -11.29
N THR A 432 7.08 17.70 -12.42
CA THR A 432 6.28 18.92 -12.40
C THR A 432 4.81 18.60 -12.08
N LYS A 433 4.06 19.64 -11.72
CA LYS A 433 2.62 19.51 -11.48
C LYS A 433 1.90 19.14 -12.80
N GLU A 434 2.33 19.72 -13.90
CA GLU A 434 1.79 19.49 -15.24
C GLU A 434 1.99 18.06 -15.72
N GLU A 435 3.22 17.53 -15.59
CA GLU A 435 3.51 16.11 -15.88
C GLU A 435 2.65 15.16 -15.06
N SER A 436 2.46 15.49 -13.78
CA SER A 436 1.67 14.68 -12.86
C SER A 436 0.18 14.74 -13.20
N LEU A 437 -0.34 15.90 -13.56
CA LEU A 437 -1.73 16.06 -14.00
C LEU A 437 -1.99 15.33 -15.30
N TYR A 438 -1.07 15.42 -16.28
CA TYR A 438 -1.17 14.70 -17.54
C TYR A 438 -1.29 13.17 -17.32
N GLU A 439 -0.39 12.60 -16.52
CA GLU A 439 -0.42 11.17 -16.23
C GLU A 439 -1.69 10.77 -15.47
N MET A 440 -2.14 11.60 -14.54
CA MET A 440 -3.36 11.39 -13.77
C MET A 440 -4.61 11.36 -14.66
N GLU A 441 -4.67 12.23 -15.65
CA GLU A 441 -5.80 12.36 -16.55
C GLU A 441 -5.81 11.27 -17.64
N HIS A 442 -4.64 10.95 -18.20
CA HIS A 442 -4.56 10.13 -19.42
C HIS A 442 -4.06 8.69 -19.19
N LEU A 443 -3.22 8.48 -18.17
CA LEU A 443 -2.51 7.22 -17.99
C LEU A 443 -2.97 6.41 -16.78
N LEU A 444 -3.77 6.98 -15.88
CA LEU A 444 -4.35 6.29 -14.72
C LEU A 444 -5.84 5.97 -14.91
N GLY A 445 -6.36 5.12 -14.05
CA GLY A 445 -7.74 4.63 -14.14
C GLY A 445 -8.78 5.47 -13.40
N PHE A 446 -8.57 6.78 -13.19
CA PHE A 446 -9.50 7.64 -12.47
C PHE A 446 -10.68 8.07 -13.33
N SER A 447 -11.58 7.13 -13.61
CA SER A 447 -12.82 7.33 -14.34
C SER A 447 -14.00 6.74 -13.59
N LEU A 448 -15.16 7.40 -13.67
CA LEU A 448 -16.42 6.84 -13.17
C LEU A 448 -17.06 5.88 -14.17
N ASP A 449 -16.73 6.06 -15.44
CA ASP A 449 -17.14 5.19 -16.53
C ASP A 449 -16.19 4.00 -16.63
N GLU A 450 -16.72 2.88 -17.10
CA GLU A 450 -15.93 1.68 -17.28
C GLU A 450 -14.80 1.89 -18.29
N ILE A 451 -13.60 1.41 -17.93
CA ILE A 451 -12.42 1.52 -18.81
C ILE A 451 -12.12 0.19 -19.52
N PRO A 452 -11.59 0.22 -20.77
CA PRO A 452 -11.32 -0.97 -21.57
C PRO A 452 -10.41 -1.99 -20.89
N GLU A 453 -9.45 -1.53 -20.09
CA GLU A 453 -8.47 -2.37 -19.38
C GLU A 453 -9.13 -3.33 -18.39
N CYS A 454 -10.31 -2.99 -17.88
CA CYS A 454 -11.06 -3.89 -17.00
C CYS A 454 -11.63 -5.12 -17.72
N ALA A 455 -11.79 -5.06 -19.05
CA ALA A 455 -12.24 -6.21 -19.84
C ALA A 455 -11.21 -7.36 -19.83
N VAL A 456 -9.92 -7.04 -19.73
CA VAL A 456 -8.84 -8.06 -19.60
C VAL A 456 -9.01 -8.87 -18.33
N MET A 457 -9.28 -8.19 -17.22
CA MET A 457 -9.50 -8.86 -15.93
C MET A 457 -10.80 -9.67 -15.95
N ARG A 458 -11.89 -9.13 -16.49
CA ARG A 458 -13.15 -9.89 -16.59
C ARG A 458 -12.99 -11.17 -17.39
N ARG A 459 -12.40 -11.11 -18.58
CA ARG A 459 -12.10 -12.31 -19.37
C ARG A 459 -11.29 -13.33 -18.58
N PHE A 460 -10.26 -12.89 -17.85
CA PHE A 460 -9.47 -13.78 -17.01
C PHE A 460 -10.32 -14.45 -15.91
N LEU A 461 -11.26 -13.73 -15.31
CA LEU A 461 -12.14 -14.27 -14.25
C LEU A 461 -13.24 -15.19 -14.78
N GLU A 462 -13.76 -14.91 -15.98
CA GLU A 462 -14.88 -15.61 -16.61
C GLU A 462 -14.45 -16.85 -17.40
N ASP A 463 -13.22 -16.84 -17.89
CA ASP A 463 -12.67 -17.93 -18.71
C ASP A 463 -12.85 -19.26 -17.98
N GLN A 464 -13.77 -20.08 -18.47
CA GLN A 464 -13.96 -21.44 -17.96
C GLN A 464 -12.88 -22.34 -18.57
N PRO A 465 -12.46 -23.41 -17.87
CA PRO A 465 -11.40 -24.31 -18.35
C PRO A 465 -11.76 -24.95 -19.67
#